data_997fdf8d6b0ccd88366744182fc45eeb
#
_entry.id   997fdf8d6b0ccd88366744182fc45eeb
#
_cell.length_a   1.000
_cell.length_b   1.000
_cell.length_c   1.000
_cell.angle_alpha   90.00
_cell.angle_beta   90.00
_cell.angle_gamma   90.00
#
_symmetry.space_group_name_H-M   'P 1'
#
loop_
_entity.id
_entity.type
_entity.pdbx_description
1 polymer ?
#
loop_
_entity_poly.entity_id
_entity_poly.type
_entity_poly.pdbx_seq_one_letter_code
_entity_poly.pdbx_strand_id
1 'polypeptide(L)'
;MTKKRIRLLLAAIAALLVPATVAFAAQTAGAQAGAARAAGPAVTAGGNQGKFESVCFYSHSSYDDPIVYPNQPGGSMHQHDFIGNPSAGANSTVAGLQAAGTNCMNNLDFAAYWVPTLLKNATIPAGGGMPTGGTQIHPSSVTVYYLSNGKSNTKPFPLGIKLVAGNAKATSTAQETGISWGCSTSFPTEPTAPNCPSGEELHVRVNFPDCWNGTSLDSPTHIAHVAYSDGKGKCPAGFPVPVPELSILVKYPNPGTSNIMVSSGPTYTMHGDFLNAWDVAEMAKLTSVCLDAGVKCNRDTSF
;
A
#
# COMPACT_ATOMS: atom_id res chain seq x y z
N MET A 1 10.75 40.13 -75.56
CA MET A 1 11.12 41.57 -75.56
C MET A 1 10.35 42.23 -74.42
N THR A 2 11.00 43.17 -73.75
CA THR A 2 10.56 44.03 -72.61
C THR A 2 10.65 43.49 -71.21
N LYS A 3 11.77 43.83 -70.56
CA LYS A 3 12.06 43.73 -69.15
C LYS A 3 11.29 44.83 -68.41
N LYS A 4 10.48 44.43 -67.39
CA LYS A 4 9.95 45.33 -66.37
C LYS A 4 10.76 45.21 -65.11
N ARG A 5 11.44 46.24 -64.71
CA ARG A 5 12.16 46.41 -63.47
C ARG A 5 11.14 46.72 -62.36
N ILE A 6 11.11 45.92 -61.30
CA ILE A 6 10.36 46.21 -60.06
C ILE A 6 11.39 46.75 -59.05
N ARG A 7 11.19 48.01 -58.64
CA ARG A 7 11.96 48.69 -57.59
C ARG A 7 11.50 48.12 -56.20
N LEU A 8 12.45 47.58 -55.43
CA LEU A 8 12.23 47.27 -54.01
C LEU A 8 12.32 48.58 -53.21
N LEU A 9 11.29 48.95 -52.53
CA LEU A 9 11.27 49.93 -51.45
C LEU A 9 11.65 49.19 -50.11
N LEU A 10 12.84 49.55 -49.61
CA LEU A 10 13.26 49.16 -48.26
C LEU A 10 12.60 50.11 -47.25
N ALA A 11 11.64 49.62 -46.49
CA ALA A 11 11.15 50.30 -45.31
C ALA A 11 11.96 49.79 -44.08
N ALA A 12 12.77 50.65 -43.51
CA ALA A 12 13.49 50.43 -42.30
C ALA A 12 12.52 50.52 -41.11
N ILE A 13 12.24 49.38 -40.45
CA ILE A 13 11.52 49.35 -39.18
C ILE A 13 12.59 49.32 -38.08
N ALA A 14 12.72 50.45 -37.36
CA ALA A 14 13.50 50.51 -36.12
C ALA A 14 12.79 49.74 -35.02
N ALA A 15 13.27 48.55 -34.66
CA ALA A 15 12.80 47.80 -33.52
C ALA A 15 13.42 48.36 -32.24
N LEU A 16 12.63 49.00 -31.42
CA LEU A 16 12.95 49.35 -30.04
C LEU A 16 13.05 48.07 -29.20
N LEU A 17 14.28 47.67 -28.88
CA LEU A 17 14.55 46.62 -27.90
C LEU A 17 14.30 47.17 -26.48
N VAL A 18 13.18 46.80 -25.88
CA VAL A 18 12.93 46.95 -24.45
C VAL A 18 13.50 45.71 -23.78
N PRO A 19 14.46 45.80 -22.85
CA PRO A 19 14.89 44.64 -22.10
C PRO A 19 13.79 44.23 -21.08
N ALA A 20 13.12 43.15 -21.34
CA ALA A 20 12.27 42.53 -20.35
C ALA A 20 13.16 41.88 -19.28
N THR A 21 13.32 42.56 -18.16
CA THR A 21 13.86 41.94 -16.94
C THR A 21 12.85 40.91 -16.44
N VAL A 22 13.11 39.63 -16.73
CA VAL A 22 12.40 38.54 -16.13
C VAL A 22 12.88 38.44 -14.67
N ALA A 23 12.09 39.00 -13.76
CA ALA A 23 12.27 38.75 -12.33
C ALA A 23 11.93 37.26 -12.07
N PHE A 24 12.96 36.45 -11.92
CA PHE A 24 12.80 35.11 -11.31
C PHE A 24 12.36 35.34 -9.86
N ALA A 25 11.06 35.25 -9.62
CA ALA A 25 10.57 35.01 -8.27
C ALA A 25 11.09 33.64 -7.85
N ALA A 26 12.11 33.62 -7.01
CA ALA A 26 12.50 32.43 -6.29
C ALA A 26 11.29 32.01 -5.43
N GLN A 27 10.52 31.05 -5.92
CA GLN A 27 9.59 30.31 -5.10
C GLN A 27 10.45 29.51 -4.12
N THR A 28 10.59 30.06 -2.92
CA THR A 28 11.04 29.27 -1.78
C THR A 28 10.05 28.12 -1.67
N ALA A 29 10.50 26.95 -2.09
CA ALA A 29 9.84 25.70 -1.75
C ALA A 29 9.78 25.66 -0.23
N GLY A 30 8.62 26.02 0.32
CA GLY A 30 8.34 25.78 1.71
C GLY A 30 8.51 24.29 1.93
N ALA A 31 9.59 23.91 2.58
CA ALA A 31 9.74 22.58 3.14
C ALA A 31 8.52 22.42 4.07
N GLN A 32 7.48 21.74 3.57
CA GLN A 32 6.49 21.16 4.45
C GLN A 32 7.28 20.16 5.28
N ALA A 33 7.53 20.57 6.52
CA ALA A 33 7.99 19.64 7.53
C ALA A 33 7.00 18.50 7.52
N GLY A 34 7.41 17.37 6.93
CA GLY A 34 6.68 16.13 7.03
C GLY A 34 6.54 15.86 8.52
N ALA A 35 5.34 16.07 9.05
CA ALA A 35 5.02 15.64 10.38
C ALA A 35 5.42 14.16 10.41
N ALA A 36 6.42 13.82 11.24
CA ALA A 36 6.81 12.45 11.49
C ALA A 36 5.53 11.73 11.90
N ARG A 37 5.03 10.90 11.00
CA ARG A 37 3.83 10.09 11.24
C ARG A 37 4.25 9.08 12.30
N ALA A 38 3.70 9.24 13.48
CA ALA A 38 3.90 8.29 14.57
C ALA A 38 3.62 6.88 14.05
N ALA A 39 4.49 5.94 14.40
CA ALA A 39 4.24 4.51 14.20
C ALA A 39 2.80 4.22 14.63
N GLY A 40 2.05 3.51 13.77
CA GLY A 40 0.67 3.16 14.07
C GLY A 40 0.59 2.56 15.46
N PRO A 41 -0.31 3.05 16.33
CA PRO A 41 -0.27 2.70 17.74
C PRO A 41 -0.44 1.19 17.93
N ALA A 42 0.39 0.64 18.78
CA ALA A 42 0.14 -0.68 19.34
C ALA A 42 -1.29 -0.69 19.92
N VAL A 43 -2.07 -1.72 19.60
CA VAL A 43 -3.44 -1.91 20.09
C VAL A 43 -3.46 -1.70 21.61
N THR A 44 -3.92 -0.53 22.05
CA THR A 44 -4.02 -0.23 23.49
C THR A 44 -5.31 -0.86 24.04
N ALA A 45 -5.16 -1.62 25.11
CA ALA A 45 -6.27 -2.20 25.83
C ALA A 45 -7.23 -1.09 26.33
N GLY A 46 -8.48 -1.07 25.86
CA GLY A 46 -9.51 -0.16 26.40
C GLY A 46 -10.63 0.26 25.44
N GLY A 47 -10.56 -0.05 24.15
CA GLY A 47 -11.61 0.23 23.17
C GLY A 47 -12.29 -1.04 22.66
N ASN A 48 -13.21 -0.90 21.69
CA ASN A 48 -13.83 -2.01 21.00
C ASN A 48 -12.76 -2.89 20.32
N GLN A 49 -12.71 -4.18 20.66
CA GLN A 49 -11.73 -5.17 20.20
C GLN A 49 -12.32 -6.15 19.17
N GLY A 50 -13.41 -5.77 18.50
CA GLY A 50 -14.02 -6.56 17.44
C GLY A 50 -13.04 -6.83 16.30
N LYS A 51 -13.06 -8.05 15.79
CA LYS A 51 -12.25 -8.47 14.64
C LYS A 51 -12.93 -9.56 13.82
N PHE A 52 -12.60 -9.64 12.56
CA PHE A 52 -12.71 -10.85 11.76
C PHE A 52 -11.42 -11.06 10.95
N GLU A 53 -11.22 -12.27 10.45
CA GLU A 53 -10.00 -12.60 9.73
C GLU A 53 -10.28 -13.52 8.54
N SER A 54 -9.46 -13.40 7.50
CA SER A 54 -9.38 -14.31 6.36
C SER A 54 -7.94 -14.81 6.24
N VAL A 55 -7.75 -16.10 6.01
CA VAL A 55 -6.42 -16.64 5.68
C VAL A 55 -6.36 -16.78 4.17
N CYS A 56 -5.40 -16.14 3.56
CA CYS A 56 -5.17 -16.16 2.13
C CYS A 56 -3.80 -16.76 1.82
N PHE A 57 -3.62 -17.23 0.60
CA PHE A 57 -2.38 -17.84 0.18
C PHE A 57 -1.73 -17.04 -0.95
N TYR A 58 -0.43 -17.22 -1.09
CA TYR A 58 0.31 -16.74 -2.24
C TYR A 58 -0.35 -17.24 -3.54
N SER A 59 -0.47 -16.37 -4.51
CA SER A 59 -1.04 -16.66 -5.81
C SER A 59 0.03 -16.70 -6.90
N HIS A 60 0.66 -15.58 -7.13
CA HIS A 60 1.69 -15.41 -8.16
C HIS A 60 2.53 -14.17 -7.88
N SER A 61 3.62 -14.01 -8.62
CA SER A 61 4.42 -12.78 -8.61
C SER A 61 4.42 -12.13 -9.98
N SER A 62 4.36 -10.81 -10.02
CA SER A 62 4.54 -10.04 -11.25
C SER A 62 5.10 -8.63 -10.97
N TYR A 63 5.52 -7.94 -12.04
CA TYR A 63 5.86 -6.52 -12.01
C TYR A 63 4.64 -5.64 -12.26
N ASP A 64 3.49 -6.08 -11.79
CA ASP A 64 2.24 -5.34 -11.88
C ASP A 64 1.97 -4.57 -10.59
N ASP A 65 1.24 -3.47 -10.71
CA ASP A 65 0.69 -2.71 -9.60
C ASP A 65 -0.62 -2.06 -10.05
N PRO A 66 -1.77 -2.65 -9.71
CA PRO A 66 -3.08 -2.13 -10.11
C PRO A 66 -3.46 -0.79 -9.48
N ILE A 67 -2.72 -0.32 -8.49
CA ILE A 67 -2.94 1.00 -7.87
C ILE A 67 -2.06 2.06 -8.49
N VAL A 68 -0.73 1.87 -8.47
CA VAL A 68 0.24 2.90 -8.87
C VAL A 68 0.45 2.92 -10.40
N TYR A 69 0.37 1.76 -11.04
CA TYR A 69 0.56 1.59 -12.50
C TYR A 69 -0.63 0.86 -13.15
N PRO A 70 -1.88 1.37 -12.98
CA PRO A 70 -3.05 0.73 -13.54
C PRO A 70 -2.99 0.68 -15.08
N ASN A 71 -3.42 -0.43 -15.65
CA ASN A 71 -3.40 -0.71 -17.09
C ASN A 71 -1.99 -0.68 -17.73
N GLN A 72 -0.96 -0.92 -16.94
CA GLN A 72 0.44 -0.99 -17.39
C GLN A 72 1.06 -2.34 -16.96
N PRO A 73 0.77 -3.44 -17.66
CA PRO A 73 1.36 -4.74 -17.31
C PRO A 73 2.89 -4.70 -17.31
N GLY A 74 3.50 -5.17 -16.23
CA GLY A 74 4.94 -5.09 -16.02
C GLY A 74 5.47 -3.68 -15.74
N GLY A 75 4.60 -2.70 -15.47
CA GLY A 75 4.98 -1.30 -15.30
C GLY A 75 5.57 -0.95 -13.93
N SER A 76 5.45 -1.83 -12.93
CA SER A 76 6.05 -1.60 -11.62
C SER A 76 7.58 -1.70 -11.68
N MET A 77 8.26 -0.83 -10.92
CA MET A 77 9.73 -0.82 -10.83
C MET A 77 10.29 -2.03 -10.06
N HIS A 78 9.47 -2.71 -9.27
CA HIS A 78 9.84 -3.88 -8.47
C HIS A 78 8.74 -4.93 -8.53
N GLN A 79 9.09 -6.16 -8.19
CA GLN A 79 8.19 -7.29 -8.22
C GLN A 79 7.30 -7.33 -6.97
N HIS A 80 6.04 -7.70 -7.14
CA HIS A 80 5.09 -7.96 -6.05
C HIS A 80 4.68 -9.42 -5.99
N ASP A 81 4.45 -9.92 -4.79
CA ASP A 81 3.76 -11.16 -4.51
C ASP A 81 2.29 -10.87 -4.28
N PHE A 82 1.44 -11.39 -5.14
CA PHE A 82 -0.01 -11.29 -5.05
C PHE A 82 -0.59 -12.42 -4.21
N ILE A 83 -1.60 -12.07 -3.41
CA ILE A 83 -2.21 -12.92 -2.39
C ILE A 83 -3.72 -12.89 -2.59
N GLY A 84 -4.37 -14.02 -2.41
CA GLY A 84 -5.82 -14.17 -2.45
C GLY A 84 -6.36 -14.34 -3.86
N ASN A 85 -6.41 -13.28 -4.63
CA ASN A 85 -7.05 -13.32 -5.94
C ASN A 85 -6.09 -13.77 -7.06
N PRO A 86 -6.41 -14.83 -7.83
CA PRO A 86 -5.50 -15.36 -8.85
C PRO A 86 -5.42 -14.51 -10.12
N SER A 87 -6.34 -13.56 -10.32
CA SER A 87 -6.34 -12.68 -11.51
C SER A 87 -5.85 -11.27 -11.22
N ALA A 88 -5.36 -11.02 -10.00
CA ALA A 88 -4.86 -9.70 -9.64
C ALA A 88 -3.66 -9.31 -10.50
N GLY A 89 -3.62 -8.07 -10.99
CA GLY A 89 -2.57 -7.55 -11.85
C GLY A 89 -2.93 -6.16 -12.37
N ALA A 90 -2.10 -5.58 -13.23
CA ALA A 90 -2.22 -4.20 -13.70
C ALA A 90 -3.61 -3.83 -14.26
N ASN A 91 -4.30 -4.80 -14.87
CA ASN A 91 -5.63 -4.60 -15.48
C ASN A 91 -6.79 -4.97 -14.55
N SER A 92 -6.56 -5.12 -13.25
CA SER A 92 -7.59 -5.52 -12.28
C SER A 92 -8.75 -4.55 -12.24
N THR A 93 -9.94 -5.11 -12.35
CA THR A 93 -11.20 -4.44 -12.07
C THR A 93 -11.94 -5.21 -10.99
N VAL A 94 -12.79 -4.55 -10.22
CA VAL A 94 -13.60 -5.21 -9.18
C VAL A 94 -14.39 -6.39 -9.77
N ALA A 95 -15.07 -6.19 -10.89
CA ALA A 95 -15.85 -7.25 -11.54
C ALA A 95 -14.96 -8.42 -12.00
N GLY A 96 -13.75 -8.14 -12.51
CA GLY A 96 -12.79 -9.16 -12.92
C GLY A 96 -12.29 -9.98 -11.71
N LEU A 97 -11.98 -9.31 -10.61
CA LEU A 97 -11.56 -9.97 -9.38
C LEU A 97 -12.66 -10.86 -8.81
N GLN A 98 -13.90 -10.38 -8.76
CA GLN A 98 -15.05 -11.17 -8.29
C GLN A 98 -15.33 -12.38 -9.18
N ALA A 99 -15.17 -12.23 -10.49
CA ALA A 99 -15.39 -13.34 -11.44
C ALA A 99 -14.29 -14.41 -11.37
N ALA A 100 -13.07 -14.03 -11.01
CA ALA A 100 -11.93 -14.96 -10.94
C ALA A 100 -11.95 -15.85 -9.67
N GLY A 101 -12.69 -15.46 -8.65
CA GLY A 101 -12.70 -16.14 -7.36
C GLY A 101 -11.50 -15.76 -6.46
N THR A 102 -11.21 -16.62 -5.50
CA THR A 102 -10.17 -16.36 -4.50
C THR A 102 -9.55 -17.66 -4.00
N ASN A 103 -8.31 -17.59 -3.49
CA ASN A 103 -7.70 -18.65 -2.71
C ASN A 103 -7.73 -18.35 -1.19
N CYS A 104 -8.45 -17.33 -0.77
CA CYS A 104 -8.70 -17.08 0.64
C CYS A 104 -9.67 -18.13 1.23
N MET A 105 -9.53 -18.42 2.52
CA MET A 105 -10.44 -19.37 3.20
C MET A 105 -11.88 -18.85 3.30
N ASN A 106 -12.07 -17.52 3.41
CA ASN A 106 -13.38 -16.94 3.18
C ASN A 106 -13.58 -16.78 1.65
N ASN A 107 -14.46 -17.59 1.09
CA ASN A 107 -14.71 -17.66 -0.37
C ASN A 107 -15.45 -16.43 -0.94
N LEU A 108 -15.83 -15.48 -0.10
CA LEU A 108 -16.43 -14.18 -0.48
C LEU A 108 -15.42 -13.03 -0.36
N ASP A 109 -14.18 -13.32 0.00
CA ASP A 109 -13.05 -12.40 -0.02
C ASP A 109 -12.37 -12.44 -1.40
N PHE A 110 -12.91 -11.71 -2.36
CA PHE A 110 -12.36 -11.59 -3.71
C PHE A 110 -11.31 -10.48 -3.83
N ALA A 111 -10.96 -9.82 -2.75
CA ALA A 111 -10.00 -8.73 -2.75
C ALA A 111 -8.62 -9.18 -3.24
N ALA A 112 -7.86 -8.23 -3.77
CA ALA A 112 -6.46 -8.43 -4.08
C ALA A 112 -5.60 -7.75 -3.01
N TYR A 113 -4.60 -8.48 -2.53
CA TYR A 113 -3.57 -8.02 -1.61
C TYR A 113 -2.21 -8.26 -2.26
N TRP A 114 -1.27 -7.34 -2.12
CA TRP A 114 0.10 -7.60 -2.59
C TRP A 114 1.13 -6.85 -1.75
N VAL A 115 2.32 -7.39 -1.76
CA VAL A 115 3.49 -6.87 -1.07
C VAL A 115 4.72 -7.04 -1.97
N PRO A 116 5.80 -6.27 -1.79
CA PRO A 116 7.03 -6.51 -2.53
C PRO A 116 7.61 -7.90 -2.20
N THR A 117 8.08 -8.60 -3.23
CA THR A 117 8.66 -9.94 -3.10
C THR A 117 9.85 -9.93 -2.15
N LEU A 118 9.91 -10.86 -1.20
CA LEU A 118 11.05 -11.03 -0.30
C LEU A 118 12.21 -11.70 -1.04
N LEU A 119 13.42 -11.15 -0.89
CA LEU A 119 14.64 -11.59 -1.56
C LEU A 119 15.73 -11.96 -0.56
N LYS A 120 16.33 -13.13 -0.76
CA LYS A 120 17.48 -13.60 -0.01
C LYS A 120 18.75 -13.43 -0.85
N ASN A 121 19.78 -12.82 -0.27
CA ASN A 121 21.10 -12.59 -0.92
C ASN A 121 21.01 -11.74 -2.20
N ALA A 122 20.03 -10.87 -2.31
CA ALA A 122 19.99 -9.85 -3.34
C ALA A 122 20.99 -8.72 -3.03
N THR A 123 21.35 -7.94 -4.04
CA THR A 123 22.26 -6.80 -3.91
C THR A 123 21.68 -5.56 -4.56
N ILE A 124 21.92 -4.41 -3.94
CA ILE A 124 21.63 -3.12 -4.57
C ILE A 124 22.84 -2.76 -5.45
N PRO A 125 22.65 -2.45 -6.75
CA PRO A 125 23.74 -2.03 -7.63
C PRO A 125 24.51 -0.83 -7.08
N ALA A 126 25.82 -0.75 -7.36
CA ALA A 126 26.69 0.34 -6.86
C ALA A 126 26.19 1.76 -7.22
N GLY A 127 25.43 1.90 -8.29
CA GLY A 127 24.77 3.17 -8.69
C GLY A 127 23.41 3.43 -8.03
N GLY A 128 22.97 2.60 -7.10
CA GLY A 128 21.62 2.62 -6.56
C GLY A 128 20.62 1.87 -7.46
N GLY A 129 19.33 1.92 -7.10
CA GLY A 129 18.25 1.26 -7.84
C GLY A 129 17.64 0.11 -7.05
N MET A 130 16.78 -0.67 -7.73
CA MET A 130 16.11 -1.82 -7.12
C MET A 130 17.10 -2.98 -6.90
N PRO A 131 16.90 -3.81 -5.86
CA PRO A 131 17.70 -5.01 -5.66
C PRO A 131 17.68 -5.93 -6.88
N THR A 132 18.82 -6.54 -7.17
CA THR A 132 19.01 -7.48 -8.27
C THR A 132 19.58 -8.80 -7.78
N GLY A 133 19.27 -9.88 -8.51
CA GLY A 133 19.70 -11.24 -8.14
C GLY A 133 19.01 -11.74 -6.87
N GLY A 134 19.65 -12.70 -6.22
CA GLY A 134 19.10 -13.34 -5.03
C GLY A 134 18.05 -14.41 -5.32
N THR A 135 17.52 -15.00 -4.26
CA THR A 135 16.47 -16.01 -4.31
C THR A 135 15.17 -15.41 -3.76
N GLN A 136 14.09 -15.54 -4.51
CA GLN A 136 12.76 -15.15 -4.06
C GLN A 136 12.27 -16.11 -2.96
N ILE A 137 11.63 -15.53 -1.94
CA ILE A 137 10.99 -16.26 -0.86
C ILE A 137 9.55 -15.81 -0.84
N HIS A 138 8.64 -16.71 -1.21
CA HIS A 138 7.21 -16.42 -1.22
C HIS A 138 6.57 -16.71 0.12
N PRO A 139 5.46 -16.02 0.47
CA PRO A 139 4.71 -16.26 1.68
C PRO A 139 4.25 -17.72 1.80
N SER A 140 4.40 -18.33 2.98
CA SER A 140 3.80 -19.61 3.32
C SER A 140 2.29 -19.46 3.55
N SER A 141 1.89 -18.37 4.16
CA SER A 141 0.49 -17.96 4.34
C SER A 141 0.39 -16.49 4.71
N VAL A 142 -0.80 -15.91 4.54
CA VAL A 142 -1.10 -14.55 4.94
C VAL A 142 -2.40 -14.55 5.74
N THR A 143 -2.36 -14.00 6.95
CA THR A 143 -3.58 -13.77 7.72
C THR A 143 -3.98 -12.30 7.57
N VAL A 144 -5.15 -12.10 7.01
CA VAL A 144 -5.74 -10.78 6.79
C VAL A 144 -6.71 -10.50 7.92
N TYR A 145 -6.40 -9.52 8.75
CA TYR A 145 -7.22 -9.09 9.88
C TYR A 145 -7.97 -7.83 9.53
N TYR A 146 -9.23 -7.78 9.90
CA TYR A 146 -10.07 -6.59 9.92
C TYR A 146 -10.40 -6.29 11.38
N LEU A 147 -10.00 -5.12 11.85
CA LEU A 147 -10.05 -4.76 13.26
C LEU A 147 -10.93 -3.53 13.45
N SER A 148 -11.68 -3.49 14.55
CA SER A 148 -12.39 -2.28 14.95
C SER A 148 -11.44 -1.16 15.39
N ASN A 149 -10.24 -1.49 15.86
CA ASN A 149 -9.23 -0.57 16.37
C ASN A 149 -9.81 0.47 17.35
N GLY A 150 -10.60 0.00 18.30
CA GLY A 150 -11.24 0.86 19.31
C GLY A 150 -12.46 1.65 18.81
N LYS A 151 -12.77 1.60 17.51
CA LYS A 151 -13.90 2.34 16.89
C LYS A 151 -15.24 1.65 17.12
N SER A 152 -16.28 2.45 17.17
CA SER A 152 -17.68 2.04 17.04
C SER A 152 -18.29 2.70 15.80
N ASN A 153 -19.34 2.13 15.24
CA ASN A 153 -19.98 2.58 14.01
C ASN A 153 -19.02 2.55 12.78
N THR A 154 -18.15 1.56 12.73
CA THR A 154 -17.28 1.29 11.60
C THR A 154 -18.12 1.07 10.34
N LYS A 155 -17.77 1.70 9.26
CA LYS A 155 -18.42 1.47 7.96
C LYS A 155 -17.66 0.37 7.21
N PRO A 156 -18.36 -0.54 6.54
CA PRO A 156 -17.69 -1.50 5.67
C PRO A 156 -16.84 -0.75 4.64
N PHE A 157 -15.73 -1.33 4.22
CA PHE A 157 -14.96 -0.74 3.13
C PHE A 157 -15.85 -0.59 1.89
N PRO A 158 -15.86 0.58 1.25
CA PRO A 158 -16.57 0.73 -0.03
C PRO A 158 -15.91 -0.16 -1.09
N LEU A 159 -16.75 -0.75 -1.94
CA LEU A 159 -16.29 -1.59 -3.03
C LEU A 159 -15.35 -0.82 -3.95
N GLY A 160 -14.18 -1.38 -4.26
CA GLY A 160 -13.17 -0.77 -5.13
C GLY A 160 -12.27 0.25 -4.44
N ILE A 161 -12.36 0.46 -3.11
CA ILE A 161 -11.38 1.30 -2.42
C ILE A 161 -9.99 0.68 -2.55
N LYS A 162 -9.00 1.53 -2.79
CA LYS A 162 -7.59 1.21 -2.89
C LYS A 162 -6.85 1.74 -1.69
N LEU A 163 -6.04 0.93 -1.06
CA LEU A 163 -5.23 1.33 0.09
C LEU A 163 -3.77 0.99 -0.16
N VAL A 164 -2.89 1.89 0.26
CA VAL A 164 -1.44 1.69 0.30
C VAL A 164 -0.96 1.98 1.72
N ALA A 165 -0.14 1.09 2.26
CA ALA A 165 0.51 1.23 3.57
C ALA A 165 2.02 0.99 3.43
N GLY A 166 2.82 1.65 4.26
CA GLY A 166 4.27 1.63 4.12
C GLY A 166 4.80 2.68 3.14
N ASN A 167 6.09 2.58 2.83
CA ASN A 167 6.75 3.52 1.92
C ASN A 167 7.83 2.83 1.07
N ALA A 168 7.49 2.48 -0.16
CA ALA A 168 8.42 1.88 -1.14
C ALA A 168 9.69 2.72 -1.41
N LYS A 169 9.64 4.01 -1.10
CA LYS A 169 10.73 4.98 -1.35
C LYS A 169 11.42 5.41 -0.05
N ALA A 170 11.21 4.69 1.06
CA ALA A 170 11.87 5.00 2.32
C ALA A 170 13.40 4.91 2.16
N THR A 171 14.11 5.88 2.74
CA THR A 171 15.58 5.91 2.81
C THR A 171 16.11 5.58 4.20
N SER A 172 15.19 5.43 5.15
CA SER A 172 15.48 5.03 6.53
C SER A 172 14.23 4.48 7.22
N THR A 173 14.43 3.77 8.33
CA THR A 173 13.35 3.25 9.17
C THR A 173 12.42 4.33 9.75
N ALA A 174 12.90 5.57 9.89
CA ALA A 174 12.10 6.70 10.39
C ALA A 174 10.99 7.15 9.43
N GLN A 175 11.04 6.73 8.16
CA GLN A 175 10.03 7.04 7.14
C GLN A 175 9.01 5.93 6.97
N GLU A 176 9.17 4.86 7.72
CA GLU A 176 8.29 3.70 7.73
C GLU A 176 7.01 4.00 8.52
N THR A 177 5.87 3.55 8.02
CA THR A 177 4.59 3.73 8.70
C THR A 177 3.72 2.48 8.50
N GLY A 178 3.27 1.91 9.62
CA GLY A 178 2.35 0.77 9.59
C GLY A 178 3.03 -0.58 9.35
N ILE A 179 4.36 -0.65 9.21
CA ILE A 179 5.10 -1.89 9.01
C ILE A 179 5.84 -2.30 10.28
N SER A 180 5.82 -3.57 10.57
CA SER A 180 6.65 -4.15 11.62
C SER A 180 7.03 -5.60 11.31
N TRP A 181 8.25 -5.96 11.66
CA TRP A 181 8.82 -7.28 11.44
C TRP A 181 8.99 -8.04 12.75
N GLY A 182 9.08 -9.35 12.69
CA GLY A 182 9.33 -10.20 13.85
C GLY A 182 9.48 -11.66 13.46
N CYS A 183 9.60 -12.50 14.46
CA CYS A 183 9.64 -13.96 14.29
C CYS A 183 8.34 -14.58 14.83
N SER A 184 8.03 -15.81 14.44
CA SER A 184 6.71 -16.45 14.72
C SER A 184 6.36 -16.58 16.20
N THR A 185 7.34 -16.60 17.10
CA THR A 185 7.12 -16.69 18.56
C THR A 185 6.88 -15.35 19.22
N SER A 186 7.02 -14.23 18.51
CA SER A 186 6.83 -12.87 19.03
C SER A 186 5.89 -12.05 18.15
N PHE A 187 5.23 -11.07 18.76
CA PHE A 187 4.48 -10.08 17.97
C PHE A 187 5.47 -9.19 17.20
N PRO A 188 5.25 -8.96 15.88
CA PRO A 188 6.13 -8.10 15.09
C PRO A 188 6.20 -6.67 15.64
N THR A 189 7.41 -6.21 15.98
CA THR A 189 7.68 -4.87 16.53
C THR A 189 8.92 -4.21 15.93
N GLU A 190 9.75 -4.98 15.20
CA GLU A 190 11.01 -4.49 14.66
C GLU A 190 10.78 -3.67 13.38
N PRO A 191 11.55 -2.59 13.16
CA PRO A 191 11.42 -1.77 11.96
C PRO A 191 12.06 -2.42 10.72
N THR A 192 12.85 -3.47 10.88
CA THR A 192 13.52 -4.23 9.82
C THR A 192 13.44 -5.73 10.11
N ALA A 193 13.60 -6.55 9.08
CA ALA A 193 13.55 -8.00 9.23
C ALA A 193 14.67 -8.50 10.17
N PRO A 194 14.32 -9.14 11.30
CA PRO A 194 15.28 -9.76 12.18
C PRO A 194 15.80 -11.09 11.64
N ASN A 195 16.91 -11.57 12.18
CA ASN A 195 17.34 -12.95 12.01
C ASN A 195 16.54 -13.85 12.95
N CYS A 196 15.60 -14.61 12.41
CA CYS A 196 14.79 -15.50 13.22
C CYS A 196 15.57 -16.79 13.61
N PRO A 197 15.38 -17.29 14.84
CA PRO A 197 15.93 -18.59 15.24
C PRO A 197 15.50 -19.72 14.30
N SER A 198 16.31 -20.79 14.27
CA SER A 198 15.97 -21.97 13.48
C SER A 198 14.63 -22.56 13.91
N GLY A 199 13.78 -22.86 12.95
CA GLY A 199 12.43 -23.37 13.18
C GLY A 199 11.35 -22.31 13.34
N GLU A 200 11.69 -21.02 13.41
CA GLU A 200 10.73 -19.92 13.41
C GLU A 200 10.54 -19.33 12.00
N GLU A 201 9.33 -18.92 11.68
CA GLU A 201 9.03 -18.16 10.46
C GLU A 201 9.41 -16.69 10.63
N LEU A 202 9.76 -16.02 9.52
CA LEU A 202 9.86 -14.57 9.47
C LEU A 202 8.48 -13.98 9.19
N HIS A 203 8.04 -13.07 10.03
CA HIS A 203 6.75 -12.39 9.90
C HIS A 203 6.93 -10.92 9.59
N VAL A 204 6.06 -10.38 8.73
CA VAL A 204 5.86 -8.94 8.59
C VAL A 204 4.39 -8.60 8.73
N ARG A 205 4.10 -7.57 9.49
CA ARG A 205 2.77 -7.00 9.65
C ARG A 205 2.69 -5.68 8.91
N VAL A 206 1.64 -5.53 8.11
CA VAL A 206 1.32 -4.30 7.39
C VAL A 206 -0.04 -3.81 7.88
N ASN A 207 -0.06 -2.65 8.53
CA ASN A 207 -1.28 -2.01 9.03
C ASN A 207 -1.64 -0.85 8.10
N PHE A 208 -2.89 -0.83 7.64
CA PHE A 208 -3.39 0.18 6.71
C PHE A 208 -4.14 1.30 7.44
N PRO A 209 -4.26 2.46 6.78
CA PRO A 209 -5.13 3.54 7.26
C PRO A 209 -6.57 3.07 7.45
N ASP A 210 -7.22 3.57 8.50
CA ASP A 210 -8.53 3.11 8.98
C ASP A 210 -9.56 4.23 9.12
N CYS A 211 -9.28 5.41 8.53
CA CYS A 211 -10.18 6.54 8.41
C CYS A 211 -10.24 7.01 6.96
N TRP A 212 -11.45 7.12 6.42
CA TRP A 212 -11.70 7.46 5.03
C TRP A 212 -12.34 8.85 4.91
N ASN A 213 -12.06 9.57 3.81
CA ASN A 213 -12.64 10.88 3.54
C ASN A 213 -14.15 10.84 3.17
N GLY A 214 -14.72 9.63 2.96
CA GLY A 214 -16.14 9.42 2.67
C GLY A 214 -16.52 9.59 1.20
N THR A 215 -15.59 9.91 0.31
CA THR A 215 -15.92 10.25 -1.10
C THR A 215 -15.06 9.53 -2.13
N SER A 216 -13.75 9.48 -1.94
CA SER A 216 -12.81 9.01 -2.96
C SER A 216 -12.36 7.57 -2.70
N LEU A 217 -12.46 6.71 -3.71
CA LEU A 217 -11.96 5.33 -3.63
C LEU A 217 -10.43 5.24 -3.85
N ASP A 218 -9.85 6.29 -4.41
CA ASP A 218 -8.43 6.47 -4.68
C ASP A 218 -8.10 7.98 -4.67
N SER A 219 -6.82 8.32 -4.75
CA SER A 219 -6.35 9.70 -4.86
C SER A 219 -5.09 9.75 -5.74
N PRO A 220 -4.69 10.91 -6.28
CA PRO A 220 -3.48 11.02 -7.10
C PRO A 220 -2.19 10.54 -6.42
N THR A 221 -2.16 10.52 -5.11
CA THR A 221 -1.04 10.00 -4.31
C THR A 221 -1.29 8.61 -3.73
N HIS A 222 -2.45 8.02 -4.01
CA HIS A 222 -2.93 6.73 -3.50
C HIS A 222 -3.04 6.63 -1.96
N ILE A 223 -2.76 7.71 -1.23
CA ILE A 223 -2.82 7.79 0.23
C ILE A 223 -3.62 8.99 0.77
N ALA A 224 -3.94 9.99 -0.07
CA ALA A 224 -4.57 11.24 0.39
C ALA A 224 -6.07 11.13 0.66
N HIS A 225 -6.72 10.02 0.35
CA HIS A 225 -8.14 9.77 0.62
C HIS A 225 -8.39 9.04 1.93
N VAL A 226 -7.33 8.59 2.61
CA VAL A 226 -7.37 7.85 3.87
C VAL A 226 -6.35 8.38 4.87
N ALA A 227 -6.54 8.11 6.16
CA ALA A 227 -5.61 8.45 7.24
C ALA A 227 -5.66 7.39 8.34
N TYR A 228 -4.62 7.33 9.14
CA TYR A 228 -4.62 6.54 10.37
C TYR A 228 -5.42 7.26 11.46
N SER A 229 -6.21 6.51 12.24
CA SER A 229 -6.80 7.02 13.47
C SER A 229 -5.73 7.31 14.51
N ASP A 230 -6.10 8.07 15.56
CA ASP A 230 -5.27 8.11 16.76
C ASP A 230 -5.32 6.75 17.50
N GLY A 231 -4.39 6.52 18.42
CA GLY A 231 -4.35 5.23 19.15
C GLY A 231 -5.59 4.90 20.00
N LYS A 232 -6.65 5.69 19.88
CA LYS A 232 -7.96 5.50 20.54
C LYS A 232 -9.10 5.32 19.55
N GLY A 233 -8.78 5.17 18.27
CA GLY A 233 -9.77 4.96 17.21
C GLY A 233 -10.46 6.22 16.71
N LYS A 234 -9.99 7.42 17.09
CA LYS A 234 -10.57 8.67 16.60
C LYS A 234 -9.97 9.06 15.25
N CYS A 235 -10.82 9.27 14.28
CA CYS A 235 -10.43 9.75 12.96
C CYS A 235 -10.08 11.23 12.96
N PRO A 236 -9.04 11.67 12.23
CA PRO A 236 -8.65 13.07 12.11
C PRO A 236 -9.65 13.85 11.26
N ALA A 237 -9.62 15.19 11.41
CA ALA A 237 -10.39 16.09 10.57
C ALA A 237 -10.10 15.85 9.08
N GLY A 238 -11.13 15.86 8.23
CA GLY A 238 -11.00 15.55 6.80
C GLY A 238 -11.19 14.07 6.43
N PHE A 239 -11.19 13.15 7.42
CA PHE A 239 -11.40 11.72 7.21
C PHE A 239 -12.47 11.21 8.20
N PRO A 240 -13.71 11.68 8.10
CA PRO A 240 -14.72 11.48 9.15
C PRO A 240 -15.31 10.07 9.20
N VAL A 241 -15.02 9.22 8.21
CA VAL A 241 -15.63 7.90 8.10
C VAL A 241 -14.69 6.84 8.67
N PRO A 242 -15.00 6.26 9.83
CA PRO A 242 -14.25 5.14 10.36
C PRO A 242 -14.51 3.90 9.49
N VAL A 243 -13.46 3.27 9.01
CA VAL A 243 -13.48 1.99 8.29
C VAL A 243 -12.67 0.96 9.08
N PRO A 244 -12.74 -0.35 8.77
CA PRO A 244 -11.90 -1.33 9.46
C PRO A 244 -10.41 -0.96 9.36
N GLU A 245 -9.63 -1.21 10.41
CA GLU A 245 -8.18 -1.31 10.24
C GLU A 245 -7.88 -2.64 9.57
N LEU A 246 -7.42 -2.57 8.32
CA LEU A 246 -6.87 -3.73 7.64
C LEU A 246 -5.44 -3.94 8.13
N SER A 247 -5.14 -5.16 8.60
CA SER A 247 -3.81 -5.56 9.04
C SER A 247 -3.47 -6.91 8.42
N ILE A 248 -2.50 -6.95 7.54
CA ILE A 248 -2.04 -8.21 6.95
C ILE A 248 -0.78 -8.71 7.64
N LEU A 249 -0.78 -9.96 8.08
CA LEU A 249 0.35 -10.66 8.62
C LEU A 249 0.87 -11.66 7.59
N VAL A 250 1.93 -11.28 6.90
CA VAL A 250 2.61 -12.12 5.92
C VAL A 250 3.64 -12.99 6.63
N LYS A 251 3.59 -14.29 6.39
CA LYS A 251 4.46 -15.29 7.01
C LYS A 251 5.34 -15.90 5.94
N TYR A 252 6.63 -15.86 6.17
CA TYR A 252 7.63 -16.42 5.25
C TYR A 252 8.36 -17.60 5.91
N PRO A 253 8.74 -18.63 5.14
CA PRO A 253 9.70 -19.62 5.61
C PRO A 253 10.95 -18.92 6.15
N ASN A 254 11.58 -19.47 7.19
CA ASN A 254 12.78 -18.88 7.76
C ASN A 254 13.88 -18.69 6.70
N PRO A 255 14.29 -17.43 6.39
CA PRO A 255 15.32 -17.19 5.39
C PRO A 255 16.75 -17.51 5.89
N GLY A 256 16.91 -17.85 7.18
CA GLY A 256 18.20 -18.02 7.85
C GLY A 256 18.88 -16.67 8.14
N THR A 257 20.20 -16.71 8.34
CA THR A 257 21.03 -15.52 8.65
C THR A 257 21.52 -14.78 7.40
N SER A 258 20.82 -14.93 6.28
CA SER A 258 21.20 -14.34 5.01
C SER A 258 20.86 -12.86 4.93
N ASN A 259 21.49 -12.15 3.99
CA ASN A 259 21.08 -10.81 3.63
C ASN A 259 19.64 -10.82 3.06
N ILE A 260 18.70 -10.21 3.77
CA ILE A 260 17.29 -10.15 3.40
C ILE A 260 16.94 -8.74 2.94
N MET A 261 16.30 -8.66 1.78
CA MET A 261 15.75 -7.45 1.20
C MET A 261 14.33 -7.72 0.72
N VAL A 262 13.58 -6.67 0.41
CA VAL A 262 12.38 -6.77 -0.42
C VAL A 262 12.70 -6.22 -1.81
N SER A 263 11.92 -6.57 -2.81
CA SER A 263 12.16 -6.15 -4.21
C SER A 263 12.17 -4.64 -4.41
N SER A 264 11.59 -3.87 -3.50
CA SER A 264 11.67 -2.41 -3.47
C SER A 264 12.94 -1.84 -2.81
N GLY A 265 13.74 -2.66 -2.10
CA GLY A 265 14.96 -2.20 -1.42
C GLY A 265 15.25 -2.91 -0.09
N PRO A 266 15.91 -2.24 0.84
CA PRO A 266 16.06 -2.71 2.22
C PRO A 266 14.70 -2.97 2.87
N THR A 267 14.64 -3.83 3.88
CA THR A 267 13.35 -4.28 4.48
C THR A 267 12.48 -3.16 5.04
N TYR A 268 13.02 -1.99 5.31
CA TYR A 268 12.26 -0.80 5.67
C TYR A 268 11.54 -0.13 4.47
N THR A 269 11.72 -0.61 3.23
CA THR A 269 10.93 -0.21 2.07
C THR A 269 9.71 -1.12 1.85
N MET A 270 9.44 -2.03 2.80
CA MET A 270 8.24 -2.86 2.80
C MET A 270 7.00 -1.98 2.76
N HIS A 271 6.05 -2.40 1.96
CA HIS A 271 4.74 -1.77 1.85
C HIS A 271 3.71 -2.86 1.56
N GLY A 272 2.47 -2.51 1.60
CA GLY A 272 1.40 -3.41 1.19
C GLY A 272 0.27 -2.63 0.56
N ASP A 273 -0.44 -3.31 -0.29
CA ASP A 273 -1.46 -2.75 -1.14
C ASP A 273 -2.72 -3.60 -1.08
N PHE A 274 -3.85 -2.95 -1.25
CA PHE A 274 -5.16 -3.57 -1.16
C PHE A 274 -6.12 -2.94 -2.15
N LEU A 275 -6.78 -3.79 -2.93
CA LEU A 275 -7.93 -3.42 -3.77
C LEU A 275 -9.15 -4.21 -3.31
N ASN A 276 -10.13 -3.51 -2.75
CA ASN A 276 -11.33 -4.13 -2.22
C ASN A 276 -12.25 -4.66 -3.32
N ALA A 277 -12.46 -5.97 -3.31
CA ALA A 277 -13.44 -6.65 -4.15
C ALA A 277 -14.31 -7.66 -3.37
N TRP A 278 -14.37 -7.55 -2.04
CA TRP A 278 -15.22 -8.37 -1.21
C TRP A 278 -16.68 -8.40 -1.70
N ASP A 279 -17.37 -9.48 -1.43
CA ASP A 279 -18.82 -9.45 -1.47
C ASP A 279 -19.35 -8.38 -0.54
N VAL A 280 -20.21 -7.49 -1.06
CA VAL A 280 -20.68 -6.30 -0.34
C VAL A 280 -21.52 -6.67 0.88
N ALA A 281 -22.37 -7.70 0.73
CA ALA A 281 -23.25 -8.13 1.82
C ALA A 281 -22.46 -8.81 2.94
N GLU A 282 -21.48 -9.64 2.59
CA GLU A 282 -20.62 -10.29 3.57
C GLU A 282 -19.73 -9.29 4.32
N MET A 283 -19.10 -8.34 3.63
CA MET A 283 -18.31 -7.28 4.26
C MET A 283 -19.17 -6.45 5.23
N ALA A 284 -20.39 -6.08 4.84
CA ALA A 284 -21.31 -5.34 5.71
C ALA A 284 -21.75 -6.16 6.93
N LYS A 285 -22.05 -7.44 6.74
CA LYS A 285 -22.41 -8.39 7.81
C LYS A 285 -21.26 -8.52 8.81
N LEU A 286 -20.04 -8.86 8.37
CA LEU A 286 -18.89 -9.04 9.23
C LEU A 286 -18.50 -7.74 9.96
N THR A 287 -18.63 -6.58 9.32
CA THR A 287 -18.44 -5.30 9.99
C THR A 287 -19.44 -5.12 11.14
N SER A 288 -20.71 -5.40 10.92
CA SER A 288 -21.75 -5.24 11.94
C SER A 288 -21.60 -6.25 13.09
N VAL A 289 -21.55 -7.55 12.76
CA VAL A 289 -21.64 -8.61 13.78
C VAL A 289 -20.33 -8.88 14.51
N CYS A 290 -19.19 -8.52 13.90
CA CYS A 290 -17.89 -8.68 14.51
C CYS A 290 -17.31 -7.35 15.01
N LEU A 291 -17.11 -6.39 14.13
CA LEU A 291 -16.39 -5.16 14.48
C LEU A 291 -17.21 -4.27 15.42
N ASP A 292 -18.42 -3.87 15.03
CA ASP A 292 -19.24 -2.97 15.84
C ASP A 292 -19.77 -3.63 17.11
N ALA A 293 -20.05 -4.93 17.06
CA ALA A 293 -20.47 -5.70 18.23
C ALA A 293 -19.32 -6.02 19.20
N GLY A 294 -18.06 -5.73 18.85
CA GLY A 294 -16.90 -6.04 19.69
C GLY A 294 -16.56 -7.52 19.78
N VAL A 295 -17.05 -8.32 18.83
CA VAL A 295 -16.86 -9.77 18.80
C VAL A 295 -15.60 -10.13 18.03
N LYS A 296 -14.84 -11.09 18.56
CA LYS A 296 -13.71 -11.70 17.85
C LYS A 296 -14.20 -12.88 17.03
N CYS A 297 -14.59 -12.63 15.80
CA CYS A 297 -14.99 -13.65 14.86
C CYS A 297 -13.74 -14.33 14.29
N ASN A 298 -13.59 -15.62 14.55
CA ASN A 298 -12.53 -16.42 13.97
C ASN A 298 -13.02 -16.99 12.62
N ARG A 299 -12.09 -17.49 11.80
CA ARG A 299 -12.36 -18.13 10.51
C ARG A 299 -13.38 -19.28 10.55
N ASP A 300 -13.57 -19.89 11.72
CA ASP A 300 -14.52 -20.99 11.92
C ASP A 300 -15.90 -20.51 12.40
N THR A 301 -16.13 -19.21 12.50
CA THR A 301 -17.40 -18.64 12.90
C THR A 301 -18.30 -18.57 11.66
N SER A 302 -19.04 -19.62 11.40
CA SER A 302 -20.16 -19.58 10.44
C SER A 302 -21.34 -18.85 11.10
N PHE A 303 -21.81 -17.78 10.51
CA PHE A 303 -23.02 -17.05 10.90
C PHE A 303 -24.18 -17.37 9.97
#